data_c349da577b9014f37acc76aab5150de0
#
_entry.id   c349da577b9014f37acc76aab5150de0
#
_cell.length_a   1.000
_cell.length_b   1.000
_cell.length_c   1.000
_cell.angle_alpha   90.00
_cell.angle_beta   90.00
_cell.angle_gamma   90.00
#
_symmetry.space_group_name_H-M   'P 1'
#
loop_
_entity.id
_entity.type
_entity.pdbx_description
1 polymer ?
#
loop_
_entity_poly.entity_id
_entity_poly.type
_entity_poly.pdbx_seq_one_letter_code
_entity_poly.pdbx_strand_id
1 'polypeptide(L)'
;VHPKDTVIRNAIPPQVRWWLLVLLLLVTGIAAIRVYRGILSPELPKDFVQYWAVGRLFWKGENPYDPARQLREQQHVYPERDIALMMWNPPPALPLYAPWGLLPARLAAWLWNGLQLVAVLAASYLLVRVYAPGTAWWWFLPLTLGFTGTVWLLLYGQNTGWILLGLAGFAWGQHREQPWLAGCCGALTVLKPHLLLGFGLVWMGDVWHRGRPRITLLVGVAAVCLATALAHLSDPQVLLHYLTALREPSPYAVSPKDWMLPAASYWLRHYLAPESMAWQFLPSLLAALALWLWRLRCRQKWSWPQALPVVVAVSVLTTGYGGWIFDLPVLLVPLIALAAWMFQVKPMLLVYLTAWQILVTWATFVYGSSLHSFWWVAPAVLGPCLFVPFLTAGPEIPAARRSVHNP
;
A
#
# COMPACT_ATOMS: atom_id res chain seq x y z
N VAL A 1 -16.10 35.92 -31.40
CA VAL A 1 -16.67 34.55 -31.36
C VAL A 1 -16.04 33.84 -30.16
N HIS A 2 -16.75 33.74 -29.05
CA HIS A 2 -16.32 32.96 -27.89
C HIS A 2 -16.33 31.48 -28.27
N PRO A 3 -15.20 30.73 -28.09
CA PRO A 3 -15.27 29.29 -28.13
C PRO A 3 -16.02 28.85 -26.87
N LYS A 4 -17.24 28.38 -27.05
CA LYS A 4 -17.98 27.68 -25.99
C LYS A 4 -17.13 26.53 -25.50
N ASP A 5 -16.76 26.58 -24.21
CA ASP A 5 -16.13 25.48 -23.48
C ASP A 5 -17.06 24.25 -23.54
N THR A 6 -16.89 23.44 -24.57
CA THR A 6 -17.43 22.10 -24.61
C THR A 6 -16.62 21.29 -23.60
N VAL A 7 -17.00 21.39 -22.33
CA VAL A 7 -16.78 20.30 -21.38
C VAL A 7 -17.56 19.11 -21.93
N ILE A 8 -16.92 18.33 -22.78
CA ILE A 8 -17.43 17.02 -23.17
C ILE A 8 -17.48 16.23 -21.86
N ARG A 9 -18.62 16.30 -21.18
CA ARG A 9 -19.01 15.26 -20.22
C ARG A 9 -19.18 14.02 -21.08
N ASN A 10 -18.10 13.27 -21.27
CA ASN A 10 -18.15 11.98 -21.94
C ASN A 10 -19.07 11.10 -21.09
N ALA A 11 -20.35 11.10 -21.45
CA ALA A 11 -21.33 10.26 -20.81
C ALA A 11 -20.87 8.82 -21.06
N ILE A 12 -20.63 8.08 -19.99
CA ILE A 12 -20.21 6.67 -20.08
C ILE A 12 -21.28 5.93 -20.87
N PRO A 13 -20.93 5.16 -21.92
CA PRO A 13 -21.87 4.39 -22.68
C PRO A 13 -22.73 3.49 -21.78
N PRO A 14 -24.05 3.35 -22.04
CA PRO A 14 -24.95 2.55 -21.21
C PRO A 14 -24.45 1.12 -20.96
N GLN A 15 -23.89 0.49 -21.99
CA GLN A 15 -23.31 -0.86 -21.89
C GLN A 15 -22.17 -0.93 -20.87
N VAL A 16 -21.26 0.06 -20.85
CA VAL A 16 -20.15 0.12 -19.88
C VAL A 16 -20.70 0.29 -18.46
N ARG A 17 -21.71 1.16 -18.27
CA ARG A 17 -22.36 1.35 -16.95
C ARG A 17 -22.96 0.06 -16.45
N TRP A 18 -23.68 -0.67 -17.31
CA TRP A 18 -24.27 -1.96 -16.97
C TRP A 18 -23.23 -2.97 -16.49
N TRP A 19 -22.17 -3.18 -17.26
CA TRP A 19 -21.13 -4.12 -16.89
C TRP A 19 -20.42 -3.73 -15.59
N LEU A 20 -20.10 -2.45 -15.39
CA LEU A 20 -19.50 -2.00 -14.14
C LEU A 20 -20.45 -2.19 -12.94
N LEU A 21 -21.77 -1.97 -13.11
CA LEU A 21 -22.75 -2.26 -12.06
C LEU A 21 -22.85 -3.76 -11.77
N VAL A 22 -22.86 -4.62 -12.78
CA VAL A 22 -22.87 -6.08 -12.59
C VAL A 22 -21.61 -6.52 -11.84
N LEU A 23 -20.44 -6.04 -12.22
CA LEU A 23 -19.19 -6.36 -11.52
C LEU A 23 -19.20 -5.82 -10.08
N LEU A 24 -19.74 -4.63 -9.84
CA LEU A 24 -19.89 -4.08 -8.50
C LEU A 24 -20.83 -4.93 -7.65
N LEU A 25 -21.98 -5.32 -8.17
CA LEU A 25 -22.93 -6.19 -7.46
C LEU A 25 -22.34 -7.55 -7.14
N LEU A 26 -21.58 -8.12 -8.07
CA LEU A 26 -20.87 -9.39 -7.84
C LEU A 26 -19.86 -9.26 -6.69
N VAL A 27 -19.00 -8.24 -6.74
CA VAL A 27 -17.96 -8.02 -5.71
C VAL A 27 -18.59 -7.70 -4.35
N THR A 28 -19.59 -6.81 -4.31
CA THR A 28 -20.25 -6.44 -3.06
C THR A 28 -21.09 -7.59 -2.48
N GLY A 29 -21.71 -8.41 -3.32
CA GLY A 29 -22.41 -9.61 -2.90
C GLY A 29 -21.47 -10.65 -2.27
N ILE A 30 -20.34 -10.92 -2.90
CA ILE A 30 -19.31 -11.81 -2.34
C ILE A 30 -18.76 -11.23 -1.03
N ALA A 31 -18.48 -9.94 -0.99
CA ALA A 31 -18.00 -9.26 0.21
C ALA A 31 -19.03 -9.35 1.36
N ALA A 32 -20.31 -9.12 1.07
CA ALA A 32 -21.38 -9.21 2.05
C ALA A 32 -21.50 -10.64 2.64
N ILE A 33 -21.40 -11.68 1.81
CA ILE A 33 -21.41 -13.07 2.27
C ILE A 33 -20.19 -13.34 3.18
N ARG A 34 -19.01 -12.83 2.81
CA ARG A 34 -17.78 -12.99 3.61
C ARG A 34 -17.86 -12.24 4.94
N VAL A 35 -18.36 -11.00 4.93
CA VAL A 35 -18.60 -10.21 6.16
C VAL A 35 -19.60 -10.92 7.07
N TYR A 36 -20.72 -11.40 6.51
CA TYR A 36 -21.72 -12.15 7.28
C TYR A 36 -21.12 -13.41 7.94
N ARG A 37 -20.34 -14.20 7.17
CA ARG A 37 -19.63 -15.37 7.72
C ARG A 37 -18.59 -14.97 8.77
N GLY A 38 -17.88 -13.86 8.58
CA GLY A 38 -16.91 -13.35 9.54
C GLY A 38 -17.55 -12.84 10.83
N ILE A 39 -18.76 -12.28 10.77
CA ILE A 39 -19.53 -11.89 11.98
C ILE A 39 -19.89 -13.12 12.82
N LEU A 40 -20.22 -14.22 12.15
CA LEU A 40 -20.58 -15.46 12.81
C LEU A 40 -19.35 -16.28 13.25
N SER A 41 -18.16 -15.99 12.69
CA SER A 41 -16.94 -16.66 13.09
C SER A 41 -16.40 -16.11 14.42
N PRO A 42 -15.95 -16.96 15.33
CA PRO A 42 -15.23 -16.52 16.53
C PRO A 42 -13.84 -15.98 16.22
N GLU A 43 -13.28 -16.29 15.03
CA GLU A 43 -11.92 -15.95 14.66
C GLU A 43 -11.77 -14.47 14.26
N LEU A 44 -10.71 -13.83 14.75
CA LEU A 44 -10.28 -12.50 14.30
C LEU A 44 -9.46 -12.60 13.03
N PRO A 45 -9.32 -11.51 12.24
CA PRO A 45 -8.36 -11.45 11.14
C PRO A 45 -6.96 -11.80 11.65
N LYS A 46 -6.32 -12.79 10.99
CA LYS A 46 -5.13 -13.50 11.52
C LYS A 46 -3.99 -12.57 11.93
N ASP A 47 -3.74 -11.52 11.12
CA ASP A 47 -2.60 -10.63 11.34
C ASP A 47 -2.96 -9.41 12.19
N PHE A 48 -4.24 -9.11 12.38
CA PHE A 48 -4.64 -7.99 13.22
C PHE A 48 -4.18 -8.13 14.67
N VAL A 49 -4.11 -9.38 15.17
CA VAL A 49 -3.76 -9.65 16.58
C VAL A 49 -2.38 -9.09 16.97
N GLN A 50 -1.42 -9.05 16.01
CA GLN A 50 -0.09 -8.46 16.28
C GLN A 50 -0.18 -6.96 16.59
N TYR A 51 -1.01 -6.21 15.85
CA TYR A 51 -1.20 -4.77 16.05
C TYR A 51 -1.93 -4.46 17.35
N TRP A 52 -2.94 -5.27 17.69
CA TRP A 52 -3.65 -5.16 18.94
C TRP A 52 -2.76 -5.48 20.15
N ALA A 53 -1.97 -6.55 20.09
CA ALA A 53 -1.04 -6.92 21.14
C ALA A 53 0.00 -5.83 21.39
N VAL A 54 0.61 -5.30 20.34
CA VAL A 54 1.58 -4.20 20.42
C VAL A 54 0.94 -2.92 20.96
N GLY A 55 -0.30 -2.60 20.58
CA GLY A 55 -1.04 -1.48 21.15
C GLY A 55 -1.22 -1.61 22.68
N ARG A 56 -1.45 -2.83 23.19
CA ARG A 56 -1.51 -3.08 24.64
C ARG A 56 -0.17 -2.88 25.33
N LEU A 57 0.91 -3.41 24.73
CA LEU A 57 2.28 -3.25 25.25
C LEU A 57 2.68 -1.77 25.26
N PHE A 58 2.30 -1.01 24.25
CA PHE A 58 2.53 0.44 24.19
C PHE A 58 1.98 1.15 25.43
N TRP A 59 0.73 0.89 25.82
CA TRP A 59 0.11 1.53 27.00
C TRP A 59 0.66 1.01 28.32
N LYS A 60 1.23 -0.20 28.36
CA LYS A 60 1.90 -0.74 29.54
C LYS A 60 3.32 -0.21 29.72
N GLY A 61 3.88 0.53 28.75
CA GLY A 61 5.29 0.93 28.75
C GLY A 61 6.24 -0.26 28.65
N GLU A 62 5.78 -1.37 28.05
CA GLU A 62 6.56 -2.59 27.88
C GLU A 62 7.15 -2.66 26.47
N ASN A 63 8.31 -3.37 26.34
CA ASN A 63 8.97 -3.58 25.04
C ASN A 63 7.99 -4.19 24.00
N PRO A 64 7.58 -3.44 22.96
CA PRO A 64 6.62 -3.92 21.96
C PRO A 64 7.24 -4.91 20.96
N TYR A 65 8.56 -5.10 20.97
CA TYR A 65 9.29 -6.00 20.07
C TYR A 65 9.78 -7.26 20.77
N ASP A 66 9.43 -7.47 22.04
CA ASP A 66 9.73 -8.70 22.76
C ASP A 66 8.76 -9.81 22.33
N PRO A 67 9.26 -10.92 21.73
CA PRO A 67 8.40 -11.99 21.24
C PRO A 67 7.59 -12.68 22.33
N ALA A 68 8.16 -12.87 23.53
CA ALA A 68 7.46 -13.52 24.64
C ALA A 68 6.33 -12.63 25.17
N ARG A 69 6.52 -11.30 25.20
CA ARG A 69 5.49 -10.35 25.60
C ARG A 69 4.38 -10.26 24.55
N GLN A 70 4.71 -10.19 23.25
CA GLN A 70 3.71 -10.23 22.19
C GLN A 70 2.90 -11.53 22.26
N LEU A 71 3.56 -12.69 22.44
CA LEU A 71 2.89 -13.98 22.59
C LEU A 71 1.89 -13.97 23.75
N ARG A 72 2.30 -13.50 24.92
CA ARG A 72 1.43 -13.40 26.10
C ARG A 72 0.18 -12.56 25.84
N GLU A 73 0.31 -11.41 25.18
CA GLU A 73 -0.85 -10.60 24.80
C GLU A 73 -1.75 -11.29 23.77
N GLN A 74 -1.16 -11.97 22.79
CA GLN A 74 -1.89 -12.72 21.76
C GLN A 74 -2.64 -13.92 22.34
N GLN A 75 -2.13 -14.56 23.39
CA GLN A 75 -2.77 -15.68 24.07
C GLN A 75 -4.07 -15.31 24.78
N HIS A 76 -4.34 -14.01 25.03
CA HIS A 76 -5.68 -13.59 25.50
C HIS A 76 -6.77 -13.81 24.43
N VAL A 77 -6.39 -13.93 23.15
CA VAL A 77 -7.29 -14.15 22.02
C VAL A 77 -7.19 -15.57 21.48
N TYR A 78 -5.97 -16.10 21.45
CA TYR A 78 -5.61 -17.43 20.95
C TYR A 78 -4.79 -18.18 22.01
N PRO A 79 -5.46 -18.78 23.04
CA PRO A 79 -4.77 -19.41 24.15
C PRO A 79 -3.82 -20.55 23.76
N GLU A 80 -4.12 -21.23 22.66
CA GLU A 80 -3.33 -22.35 22.11
C GLU A 80 -2.08 -21.93 21.36
N ARG A 81 -1.86 -20.62 21.17
CA ARG A 81 -0.71 -20.13 20.42
C ARG A 81 0.58 -20.29 21.24
N ASP A 82 1.61 -20.88 20.64
CA ASP A 82 2.93 -21.11 21.23
C ASP A 82 4.03 -20.24 20.59
N ILE A 83 3.76 -19.65 19.40
CA ILE A 83 4.67 -18.78 18.67
C ILE A 83 3.98 -17.45 18.39
N ALA A 84 4.64 -16.35 18.73
CA ALA A 84 4.15 -15.00 18.46
C ALA A 84 4.08 -14.70 16.97
N LEU A 85 2.99 -14.12 16.52
CA LEU A 85 2.96 -13.41 15.27
C LEU A 85 3.55 -12.01 15.49
N MET A 86 4.80 -11.85 15.10
CA MET A 86 5.57 -10.64 15.37
C MET A 86 5.14 -9.46 14.51
N MET A 87 5.01 -8.31 15.14
CA MET A 87 4.87 -7.04 14.45
C MET A 87 6.26 -6.50 14.07
N TRP A 88 6.62 -6.63 12.78
CA TRP A 88 7.92 -6.23 12.24
C TRP A 88 7.98 -4.79 11.71
N ASN A 89 6.91 -4.01 11.90
CA ASN A 89 6.89 -2.61 11.48
C ASN A 89 7.82 -1.77 12.36
N PRO A 90 8.52 -0.75 11.81
CA PRO A 90 9.46 0.05 12.58
C PRO A 90 8.76 0.96 13.61
N PRO A 91 9.50 1.49 14.60
CA PRO A 91 8.95 2.26 15.72
C PRO A 91 7.96 3.41 15.37
N PRO A 92 8.12 4.16 14.26
CA PRO A 92 7.12 5.16 13.86
C PRO A 92 5.71 4.61 13.63
N ALA A 93 5.56 3.29 13.49
CA ALA A 93 4.25 2.65 13.32
C ALA A 93 3.48 2.49 14.65
N LEU A 94 4.16 2.46 15.79
CA LEU A 94 3.57 2.17 17.10
C LEU A 94 2.43 3.11 17.49
N PRO A 95 2.52 4.44 17.31
CA PRO A 95 1.41 5.34 17.64
C PRO A 95 0.13 5.05 16.86
N LEU A 96 0.24 4.47 15.64
CA LEU A 96 -0.93 4.05 14.86
C LEU A 96 -1.61 2.83 15.48
N TYR A 97 -0.85 1.98 16.19
CA TYR A 97 -1.38 0.76 16.80
C TYR A 97 -1.85 0.97 18.25
N ALA A 98 -1.34 2.00 18.92
CA ALA A 98 -1.66 2.28 20.32
C ALA A 98 -3.18 2.33 20.63
N PRO A 99 -4.05 3.02 19.86
CA PRO A 99 -5.48 3.11 20.17
C PRO A 99 -6.19 1.76 20.23
N TRP A 100 -5.73 0.78 19.44
CA TRP A 100 -6.38 -0.53 19.34
C TRP A 100 -6.18 -1.39 20.58
N GLY A 101 -5.07 -1.19 21.29
CA GLY A 101 -4.79 -1.87 22.55
C GLY A 101 -5.71 -1.49 23.71
N LEU A 102 -6.42 -0.38 23.60
CA LEU A 102 -7.39 0.09 24.61
C LEU A 102 -8.77 -0.58 24.46
N LEU A 103 -9.03 -1.22 23.34
CA LEU A 103 -10.34 -1.80 23.02
C LEU A 103 -10.32 -3.33 23.17
N PRO A 104 -11.50 -3.94 23.45
CA PRO A 104 -11.63 -5.38 23.31
C PRO A 104 -11.23 -5.84 21.90
N ALA A 105 -10.47 -6.92 21.78
CA ALA A 105 -9.84 -7.37 20.52
C ALA A 105 -10.83 -7.46 19.35
N ARG A 106 -12.03 -7.98 19.58
CA ARG A 106 -13.07 -8.10 18.54
C ARG A 106 -13.56 -6.75 18.02
N LEU A 107 -13.85 -5.82 18.92
CA LEU A 107 -14.27 -4.46 18.54
C LEU A 107 -13.14 -3.74 17.79
N ALA A 108 -11.91 -3.83 18.32
CA ALA A 108 -10.73 -3.27 17.67
C ALA A 108 -10.53 -3.81 16.26
N ALA A 109 -10.71 -5.12 16.04
CA ALA A 109 -10.59 -5.75 14.72
C ALA A 109 -11.63 -5.24 13.71
N TRP A 110 -12.89 -5.08 14.14
CA TRP A 110 -13.95 -4.55 13.28
C TRP A 110 -13.70 -3.10 12.88
N LEU A 111 -13.35 -2.26 13.85
CA LEU A 111 -13.03 -0.85 13.59
C LEU A 111 -11.77 -0.72 12.72
N TRP A 112 -10.74 -1.54 12.98
CA TRP A 112 -9.53 -1.58 12.16
C TRP A 112 -9.84 -1.91 10.71
N ASN A 113 -10.57 -2.99 10.44
CA ASN A 113 -10.95 -3.38 9.08
C ASN A 113 -11.85 -2.35 8.41
N GLY A 114 -12.77 -1.74 9.15
CA GLY A 114 -13.60 -0.64 8.66
C GLY A 114 -12.73 0.56 8.21
N LEU A 115 -11.74 0.94 9.02
CA LEU A 115 -10.81 2.03 8.68
C LEU A 115 -9.86 1.66 7.54
N GLN A 116 -9.42 0.39 7.43
CA GLN A 116 -8.66 -0.07 6.26
C GLN A 116 -9.48 0.06 4.96
N LEU A 117 -10.75 -0.33 5.00
CA LEU A 117 -11.65 -0.16 3.85
C LEU A 117 -11.83 1.32 3.50
N VAL A 118 -12.07 2.18 4.50
CA VAL A 118 -12.16 3.65 4.29
C VAL A 118 -10.88 4.20 3.70
N ALA A 119 -9.70 3.76 4.18
CA ALA A 119 -8.40 4.17 3.65
C ALA A 119 -8.22 3.79 2.18
N VAL A 120 -8.60 2.55 1.80
CA VAL A 120 -8.55 2.09 0.40
C VAL A 120 -9.51 2.89 -0.49
N LEU A 121 -10.73 3.15 -0.03
CA LEU A 121 -11.72 3.93 -0.80
C LEU A 121 -11.29 5.40 -0.95
N ALA A 122 -10.78 6.01 0.12
CA ALA A 122 -10.25 7.37 0.09
C ALA A 122 -9.03 7.47 -0.84
N ALA A 123 -8.12 6.50 -0.79
CA ALA A 123 -6.97 6.43 -1.68
C ALA A 123 -7.42 6.30 -3.14
N SER A 124 -8.38 5.41 -3.45
CA SER A 124 -8.94 5.26 -4.78
C SER A 124 -9.56 6.57 -5.28
N TYR A 125 -10.34 7.25 -4.43
CA TYR A 125 -10.89 8.58 -4.74
C TYR A 125 -9.79 9.58 -5.10
N LEU A 126 -8.77 9.71 -4.27
CA LEU A 126 -7.66 10.66 -4.51
C LEU A 126 -6.91 10.33 -5.80
N LEU A 127 -6.61 9.05 -6.06
CA LEU A 127 -5.94 8.61 -7.29
C LEU A 127 -6.78 8.91 -8.54
N VAL A 128 -8.09 8.67 -8.50
CA VAL A 128 -8.98 9.03 -9.62
C VAL A 128 -9.01 10.54 -9.83
N ARG A 129 -8.99 11.35 -8.76
CA ARG A 129 -8.90 12.82 -8.88
C ARG A 129 -7.58 13.28 -9.50
N VAL A 130 -6.49 12.52 -9.33
CA VAL A 130 -5.17 12.82 -9.95
C VAL A 130 -5.14 12.38 -11.41
N TYR A 131 -5.58 11.15 -11.73
CA TYR A 131 -5.34 10.53 -13.03
C TYR A 131 -6.53 10.62 -14.00
N ALA A 132 -7.76 10.81 -13.49
CA ALA A 132 -8.99 10.96 -14.28
C ALA A 132 -9.83 12.14 -13.78
N PRO A 133 -9.28 13.39 -13.77
CA PRO A 133 -9.99 14.56 -13.25
C PRO A 133 -11.32 14.75 -14.01
N GLY A 134 -12.40 15.04 -13.28
CA GLY A 134 -13.74 15.19 -13.85
C GLY A 134 -14.53 13.90 -14.05
N THR A 135 -13.89 12.74 -13.94
CA THR A 135 -14.59 11.45 -13.99
C THR A 135 -15.19 11.13 -12.61
N ALA A 136 -16.39 10.55 -12.62
CA ALA A 136 -17.04 10.10 -11.39
C ALA A 136 -16.27 8.88 -10.83
N TRP A 137 -15.71 9.03 -9.65
CA TRP A 137 -14.79 8.03 -9.03
C TRP A 137 -15.45 6.68 -8.76
N TRP A 138 -16.75 6.61 -8.55
CA TRP A 138 -17.48 5.37 -8.29
C TRP A 138 -17.41 4.37 -9.45
N TRP A 139 -17.08 4.79 -10.68
CA TRP A 139 -16.84 3.86 -11.78
C TRP A 139 -15.59 3.00 -11.59
N PHE A 140 -14.70 3.40 -10.70
CA PHE A 140 -13.50 2.64 -10.32
C PHE A 140 -13.73 1.74 -9.09
N LEU A 141 -14.91 1.81 -8.42
CA LEU A 141 -15.21 0.97 -7.26
C LEU A 141 -15.14 -0.53 -7.54
N PRO A 142 -15.67 -1.06 -8.67
CA PRO A 142 -15.56 -2.49 -8.95
C PRO A 142 -14.10 -2.95 -9.04
N LEU A 143 -13.23 -2.14 -9.66
CA LEU A 143 -11.79 -2.39 -9.71
C LEU A 143 -11.18 -2.36 -8.30
N THR A 144 -11.48 -1.33 -7.52
CA THR A 144 -10.91 -1.14 -6.17
C THR A 144 -11.31 -2.26 -5.20
N LEU A 145 -12.60 -2.61 -5.17
CA LEU A 145 -13.14 -3.61 -4.25
C LEU A 145 -12.89 -5.04 -4.73
N GLY A 146 -12.88 -5.27 -6.06
CA GLY A 146 -12.59 -6.56 -6.67
C GLY A 146 -11.10 -6.88 -6.76
N PHE A 147 -10.23 -5.94 -6.41
CA PHE A 147 -8.79 -6.11 -6.45
C PHE A 147 -8.31 -7.08 -5.37
N THR A 148 -7.48 -8.03 -5.77
CA THR A 148 -6.98 -9.09 -4.87
C THR A 148 -6.30 -8.55 -3.63
N GLY A 149 -5.46 -7.52 -3.75
CA GLY A 149 -4.81 -6.87 -2.62
C GLY A 149 -5.81 -6.30 -1.60
N THR A 150 -6.90 -5.67 -2.06
CA THR A 150 -7.95 -5.14 -1.17
C THR A 150 -8.66 -6.26 -0.41
N VAL A 151 -9.01 -7.33 -1.10
CA VAL A 151 -9.70 -8.47 -0.49
C VAL A 151 -8.83 -9.14 0.57
N TRP A 152 -7.58 -9.43 0.25
CA TRP A 152 -6.66 -10.09 1.18
C TRP A 152 -6.20 -9.18 2.33
N LEU A 153 -6.09 -7.87 2.09
CA LEU A 153 -5.86 -6.87 3.15
C LEU A 153 -6.90 -7.00 4.26
N LEU A 154 -8.19 -7.02 3.89
CA LEU A 154 -9.31 -7.09 4.83
C LEU A 154 -9.43 -8.47 5.49
N LEU A 155 -9.17 -9.55 4.76
CA LEU A 155 -9.20 -10.91 5.30
C LEU A 155 -8.13 -11.15 6.37
N TYR A 156 -6.94 -10.58 6.18
CA TYR A 156 -5.83 -10.71 7.13
C TYR A 156 -5.81 -9.61 8.21
N GLY A 157 -6.51 -8.49 7.99
CA GLY A 157 -6.48 -7.35 8.90
C GLY A 157 -5.14 -6.62 8.88
N GLN A 158 -4.50 -6.54 7.73
CA GLN A 158 -3.19 -5.90 7.54
C GLN A 158 -3.28 -4.37 7.49
N ASN A 159 -2.13 -3.69 7.51
CA ASN A 159 -2.02 -2.22 7.61
C ASN A 159 -1.76 -1.51 6.27
N THR A 160 -1.68 -2.22 5.16
CA THR A 160 -1.24 -1.69 3.86
C THR A 160 -2.22 -0.69 3.24
N GLY A 161 -3.47 -0.64 3.73
CA GLY A 161 -4.43 0.41 3.36
C GLY A 161 -3.96 1.80 3.75
N TRP A 162 -3.29 1.96 4.89
CA TRP A 162 -2.66 3.23 5.30
C TRP A 162 -1.51 3.63 4.38
N ILE A 163 -0.71 2.67 3.93
CA ILE A 163 0.40 2.92 2.99
C ILE A 163 -0.16 3.37 1.64
N LEU A 164 -1.21 2.71 1.14
CA LEU A 164 -1.91 3.11 -0.08
C LEU A 164 -2.48 4.54 0.05
N LEU A 165 -3.14 4.84 1.18
CA LEU A 165 -3.65 6.21 1.45
C LEU A 165 -2.50 7.22 1.49
N GLY A 166 -1.36 6.85 2.07
CA GLY A 166 -0.15 7.65 2.07
C GLY A 166 0.35 7.98 0.67
N LEU A 167 0.46 6.98 -0.21
CA LEU A 167 0.87 7.16 -1.62
C LEU A 167 -0.15 8.00 -2.40
N ALA A 168 -1.44 7.74 -2.22
CA ALA A 168 -2.50 8.50 -2.89
C ALA A 168 -2.56 9.96 -2.44
N GLY A 169 -2.42 10.20 -1.13
CA GLY A 169 -2.34 11.55 -0.55
C GLY A 169 -1.07 12.27 -0.96
N PHE A 170 0.07 11.57 -1.07
CA PHE A 170 1.30 12.10 -1.63
C PHE A 170 1.10 12.56 -3.08
N ALA A 171 0.53 11.69 -3.95
CA ALA A 171 0.23 12.02 -5.34
C ALA A 171 -0.71 13.24 -5.45
N TRP A 172 -1.76 13.25 -4.64
CA TRP A 172 -2.73 14.36 -4.60
C TRP A 172 -2.10 15.67 -4.11
N GLY A 173 -1.31 15.63 -3.03
CA GLY A 173 -0.57 16.79 -2.52
C GLY A 173 0.42 17.35 -3.55
N GLN A 174 1.14 16.48 -4.28
CA GLN A 174 2.02 16.88 -5.38
C GLN A 174 1.22 17.50 -6.53
N HIS A 175 0.09 16.90 -6.91
CA HIS A 175 -0.78 17.42 -7.97
C HIS A 175 -1.40 18.78 -7.61
N ARG A 176 -1.72 19.00 -6.33
CA ARG A 176 -2.27 20.25 -5.80
C ARG A 176 -1.21 21.26 -5.36
N GLU A 177 0.07 20.95 -5.57
CA GLU A 177 1.20 21.78 -5.13
C GLU A 177 1.21 22.09 -3.62
N GLN A 178 0.71 21.13 -2.81
CA GLN A 178 0.60 21.21 -1.35
C GLN A 178 1.69 20.37 -0.66
N PRO A 179 2.88 20.91 -0.40
CA PRO A 179 4.02 20.14 0.10
C PRO A 179 3.79 19.55 1.50
N TRP A 180 3.03 20.25 2.36
CA TRP A 180 2.69 19.75 3.69
C TRP A 180 1.84 18.47 3.63
N LEU A 181 0.79 18.50 2.81
CA LEU A 181 -0.06 17.34 2.62
C LEU A 181 0.73 16.16 2.03
N ALA A 182 1.50 16.42 0.97
CA ALA A 182 2.31 15.39 0.34
C ALA A 182 3.35 14.81 1.33
N GLY A 183 4.01 15.63 2.13
CA GLY A 183 4.99 15.18 3.11
C GLY A 183 4.38 14.31 4.21
N CYS A 184 3.31 14.78 4.86
CA CYS A 184 2.62 14.01 5.90
C CYS A 184 2.07 12.67 5.37
N CYS A 185 1.46 12.68 4.18
CA CYS A 185 0.97 11.45 3.56
C CYS A 185 2.10 10.50 3.18
N GLY A 186 3.19 11.02 2.57
CA GLY A 186 4.36 10.23 2.22
C GLY A 186 5.01 9.53 3.42
N ALA A 187 4.95 10.13 4.61
CA ALA A 187 5.46 9.53 5.84
C ALA A 187 4.79 8.18 6.18
N LEU A 188 3.54 7.94 5.77
CA LEU A 188 2.87 6.65 6.01
C LEU A 188 3.54 5.47 5.28
N THR A 189 4.37 5.73 4.28
CA THR A 189 5.12 4.66 3.61
C THR A 189 6.17 4.01 4.50
N VAL A 190 6.58 4.68 5.60
CA VAL A 190 7.52 4.13 6.59
C VAL A 190 6.95 2.94 7.37
N LEU A 191 5.62 2.71 7.32
CA LEU A 191 5.02 1.53 7.95
C LEU A 191 5.59 0.21 7.40
N LYS A 192 5.96 0.16 6.11
CA LYS A 192 6.65 -0.98 5.47
C LYS A 192 7.74 -0.47 4.51
N PRO A 193 8.85 0.07 5.02
CA PRO A 193 9.86 0.72 4.18
C PRO A 193 10.51 -0.24 3.18
N HIS A 194 10.61 -1.53 3.53
CA HIS A 194 11.14 -2.57 2.65
C HIS A 194 10.30 -2.77 1.39
N LEU A 195 8.98 -2.61 1.48
CA LEU A 195 8.06 -2.75 0.33
C LEU A 195 8.24 -1.63 -0.71
N LEU A 196 8.60 -0.43 -0.25
CA LEU A 196 8.68 0.79 -1.05
C LEU A 196 10.09 1.42 -1.01
N LEU A 197 11.13 0.59 -0.91
CA LEU A 197 12.52 1.06 -0.84
C LEU A 197 12.87 1.98 -2.03
N GLY A 198 12.48 1.60 -3.25
CA GLY A 198 12.69 2.41 -4.44
C GLY A 198 12.01 3.77 -4.37
N PHE A 199 10.76 3.83 -3.90
CA PHE A 199 10.05 5.10 -3.65
C PHE A 199 10.79 5.95 -2.63
N GLY A 200 11.16 5.39 -1.48
CA GLY A 200 11.85 6.10 -0.42
C GLY A 200 13.17 6.72 -0.88
N LEU A 201 14.02 5.92 -1.54
CA LEU A 201 15.32 6.39 -2.04
C LEU A 201 15.18 7.46 -3.12
N VAL A 202 14.24 7.30 -4.07
CA VAL A 202 13.96 8.33 -5.08
C VAL A 202 13.43 9.61 -4.41
N TRP A 203 12.54 9.49 -3.41
CA TRP A 203 12.00 10.65 -2.69
C TRP A 203 13.08 11.39 -1.87
N MET A 204 14.00 10.68 -1.25
CA MET A 204 15.14 11.30 -0.55
C MET A 204 15.95 12.24 -1.44
N GLY A 205 15.95 12.02 -2.76
CA GLY A 205 16.56 12.93 -3.73
C GLY A 205 15.95 14.33 -3.77
N ASP A 206 14.78 14.54 -3.19
CA ASP A 206 14.18 15.87 -3.09
C ASP A 206 14.98 16.82 -2.16
N VAL A 207 15.90 16.27 -1.35
CA VAL A 207 16.79 17.09 -0.49
C VAL A 207 17.66 18.05 -1.30
N TRP A 208 18.08 17.66 -2.52
CA TRP A 208 18.91 18.50 -3.39
C TRP A 208 18.12 19.53 -4.21
N HIS A 209 16.80 19.47 -4.17
CA HIS A 209 15.94 20.45 -4.83
C HIS A 209 15.60 21.61 -3.87
N ARG A 210 15.46 22.82 -4.42
CA ARG A 210 14.96 23.98 -3.65
C ARG A 210 13.44 24.06 -3.77
N GLY A 211 12.81 24.70 -2.78
CA GLY A 211 11.37 24.95 -2.79
C GLY A 211 10.53 23.73 -2.40
N ARG A 212 9.40 23.54 -3.04
CA ARG A 212 8.36 22.56 -2.67
C ARG A 212 8.85 21.11 -2.51
N PRO A 213 9.67 20.53 -3.41
CA PRO A 213 10.12 19.14 -3.25
C PRO A 213 10.87 18.95 -1.92
N ARG A 214 11.79 19.86 -1.60
CA ARG A 214 12.53 19.82 -0.34
C ARG A 214 11.63 19.97 0.89
N ILE A 215 10.64 20.88 0.82
CA ILE A 215 9.67 21.06 1.92
C ILE A 215 8.87 19.78 2.11
N THR A 216 8.39 19.15 1.03
CA THR A 216 7.68 17.87 1.11
C THR A 216 8.49 16.80 1.83
N LEU A 217 9.77 16.65 1.49
CA LEU A 217 10.65 15.68 2.14
C LEU A 217 10.85 16.02 3.63
N LEU A 218 11.17 17.29 3.95
CA LEU A 218 11.41 17.71 5.34
C LEU A 218 10.18 17.51 6.22
N VAL A 219 8.98 17.80 5.70
CA VAL A 219 7.72 17.54 6.41
C VAL A 219 7.54 16.04 6.65
N GLY A 220 7.81 15.21 5.64
CA GLY A 220 7.73 13.74 5.79
C GLY A 220 8.70 13.23 6.86
N VAL A 221 9.95 13.70 6.83
CA VAL A 221 10.97 13.36 7.85
C VAL A 221 10.51 13.82 9.23
N ALA A 222 10.01 15.05 9.36
CA ALA A 222 9.51 15.59 10.63
C ALA A 222 8.34 14.75 11.18
N ALA A 223 7.42 14.32 10.31
CA ALA A 223 6.31 13.45 10.71
C ALA A 223 6.79 12.09 11.22
N VAL A 224 7.79 11.47 10.54
CA VAL A 224 8.41 10.22 10.98
C VAL A 224 9.15 10.41 12.31
N CYS A 225 9.91 11.49 12.46
CA CYS A 225 10.60 11.81 13.71
C CYS A 225 9.62 12.00 14.88
N LEU A 226 8.51 12.72 14.64
CA LEU A 226 7.46 12.91 15.64
C LEU A 226 6.83 11.58 16.05
N ALA A 227 6.46 10.72 15.07
CA ALA A 227 5.92 9.41 15.36
C ALA A 227 6.91 8.52 16.13
N THR A 228 8.20 8.58 15.80
CA THR A 228 9.27 7.88 16.54
C THR A 228 9.40 8.43 17.95
N ALA A 229 9.34 9.76 18.15
CA ALA A 229 9.38 10.37 19.47
C ALA A 229 8.19 9.93 20.34
N LEU A 230 6.98 9.86 19.75
CA LEU A 230 5.81 9.33 20.46
C LEU A 230 6.00 7.87 20.87
N ALA A 231 6.61 7.03 20.01
CA ALA A 231 6.95 5.67 20.36
C ALA A 231 7.97 5.59 21.51
N HIS A 232 8.95 6.49 21.50
CA HIS A 232 9.99 6.59 22.53
C HIS A 232 9.43 7.01 23.91
N LEU A 233 8.34 7.78 23.95
CA LEU A 233 7.66 8.11 25.20
C LEU A 233 7.06 6.88 25.91
N SER A 234 6.66 5.86 25.15
CA SER A 234 6.17 4.60 25.71
C SER A 234 7.32 3.67 26.11
N ASP A 235 8.33 3.56 25.27
CA ASP A 235 9.51 2.72 25.51
C ASP A 235 10.79 3.49 25.12
N PRO A 236 11.55 4.03 26.10
CA PRO A 236 12.77 4.79 25.83
C PRO A 236 13.85 4.04 25.04
N GLN A 237 13.79 2.72 24.99
CA GLN A 237 14.74 1.88 24.26
C GLN A 237 14.15 1.29 22.98
N VAL A 238 13.01 1.79 22.51
CA VAL A 238 12.24 1.21 21.41
C VAL A 238 13.04 0.95 20.13
N LEU A 239 13.97 1.86 19.77
CA LEU A 239 14.84 1.71 18.61
C LEU A 239 15.84 0.54 18.81
N LEU A 240 16.42 0.43 19.99
CA LEU A 240 17.32 -0.65 20.33
C LEU A 240 16.57 -1.99 20.34
N HIS A 241 15.40 -2.04 20.99
CA HIS A 241 14.56 -3.22 21.03
C HIS A 241 14.15 -3.70 19.62
N TYR A 242 13.81 -2.76 18.73
CA TYR A 242 13.52 -3.09 17.34
C TYR A 242 14.71 -3.70 16.61
N LEU A 243 15.90 -3.10 16.75
CA LEU A 243 17.12 -3.61 16.10
C LEU A 243 17.55 -4.97 16.68
N THR A 244 17.39 -5.16 17.99
CA THR A 244 17.64 -6.45 18.65
C THR A 244 16.71 -7.53 18.13
N ALA A 245 15.40 -7.25 18.07
CA ALA A 245 14.41 -8.20 17.55
C ALA A 245 14.66 -8.62 16.10
N LEU A 246 15.23 -7.74 15.26
CA LEU A 246 15.59 -8.07 13.88
C LEU A 246 16.83 -8.98 13.77
N ARG A 247 17.70 -9.00 14.78
CA ARG A 247 18.99 -9.68 14.74
C ARG A 247 19.01 -10.96 15.53
N GLU A 248 18.38 -10.97 16.69
CA GLU A 248 18.45 -12.05 17.64
C GLU A 248 17.33 -13.06 17.41
N PRO A 249 17.64 -14.34 17.23
CA PRO A 249 16.64 -15.39 17.14
C PRO A 249 15.90 -15.54 18.48
N SER A 250 14.65 -15.91 18.42
CA SER A 250 13.83 -16.18 19.62
C SER A 250 13.10 -17.50 19.45
N PRO A 251 12.96 -18.30 20.51
CA PRO A 251 12.16 -19.51 20.49
C PRO A 251 10.64 -19.20 20.36
N TYR A 252 10.25 -17.97 20.60
CA TYR A 252 8.84 -17.53 20.55
C TYR A 252 8.45 -16.85 19.25
N ALA A 253 9.34 -16.75 18.25
CA ALA A 253 9.04 -16.10 16.97
C ALA A 253 9.80 -16.72 15.81
N VAL A 254 9.15 -16.74 14.64
CA VAL A 254 9.84 -17.08 13.38
C VAL A 254 10.72 -15.91 12.96
N SER A 255 12.00 -16.19 12.71
CA SER A 255 12.94 -15.16 12.24
C SER A 255 12.53 -14.62 10.86
N PRO A 256 12.72 -13.31 10.58
CA PRO A 256 12.47 -12.75 9.25
C PRO A 256 13.16 -13.48 8.10
N LYS A 257 14.35 -14.06 8.34
CA LYS A 257 15.11 -14.81 7.33
C LYS A 257 14.48 -16.16 6.96
N ASP A 258 13.65 -16.72 7.84
CA ASP A 258 13.07 -18.06 7.69
C ASP A 258 11.70 -18.01 6.97
N TRP A 259 11.15 -16.81 6.72
CA TRP A 259 9.92 -16.66 5.97
C TRP A 259 10.12 -16.93 4.48
N MET A 260 9.28 -17.79 3.92
CA MET A 260 9.16 -17.99 2.47
C MET A 260 8.31 -16.87 1.88
N LEU A 261 8.93 -15.99 1.08
CA LEU A 261 8.26 -14.83 0.50
C LEU A 261 7.76 -15.10 -0.93
N PRO A 262 6.63 -14.53 -1.34
CA PRO A 262 6.12 -14.62 -2.71
C PRO A 262 6.81 -13.59 -3.64
N ALA A 263 8.12 -13.42 -3.54
CA ALA A 263 8.90 -12.41 -4.24
C ALA A 263 10.09 -13.04 -4.98
N ALA A 264 10.41 -12.50 -6.16
CA ALA A 264 11.55 -12.97 -6.95
C ALA A 264 12.88 -12.85 -6.18
N SER A 265 12.99 -11.86 -5.32
CA SER A 265 14.14 -11.63 -4.43
C SER A 265 14.39 -12.79 -3.46
N TYR A 266 13.31 -13.41 -2.93
CA TYR A 266 13.42 -14.59 -2.07
C TYR A 266 14.02 -15.77 -2.85
N TRP A 267 13.53 -16.05 -4.07
CA TRP A 267 14.02 -17.15 -4.89
C TRP A 267 15.47 -16.92 -5.32
N LEU A 268 15.85 -15.67 -5.61
CA LEU A 268 17.24 -15.31 -5.89
C LEU A 268 18.15 -15.72 -4.71
N ARG A 269 17.81 -15.35 -3.48
CA ARG A 269 18.54 -15.75 -2.29
C ARG A 269 18.56 -17.27 -2.13
N HIS A 270 17.39 -17.89 -2.22
CA HIS A 270 17.23 -19.33 -1.98
C HIS A 270 18.15 -20.19 -2.86
N TYR A 271 18.31 -19.81 -4.13
CA TYR A 271 19.13 -20.59 -5.06
C TYR A 271 20.61 -20.16 -5.09
N LEU A 272 20.94 -18.89 -4.84
CA LEU A 272 22.31 -18.40 -4.99
C LEU A 272 23.07 -18.34 -3.66
N ALA A 273 22.44 -17.96 -2.56
CA ALA A 273 23.09 -17.79 -1.27
C ALA A 273 22.08 -17.82 -0.11
N PRO A 274 21.56 -18.99 0.29
CA PRO A 274 20.49 -19.14 1.28
C PRO A 274 20.77 -18.44 2.60
N GLU A 275 22.03 -18.43 3.02
CA GLU A 275 22.47 -17.84 4.29
C GLU A 275 22.61 -16.32 4.27
N SER A 276 22.61 -15.68 3.09
CA SER A 276 22.88 -14.25 2.94
C SER A 276 21.65 -13.45 2.59
N MET A 277 21.08 -12.72 3.57
CA MET A 277 19.98 -11.78 3.34
C MET A 277 20.33 -10.65 2.35
N ALA A 278 21.62 -10.34 2.14
CA ALA A 278 22.05 -9.31 1.18
C ALA A 278 21.59 -9.61 -0.24
N TRP A 279 21.63 -10.87 -0.67
CA TRP A 279 21.15 -11.29 -1.99
C TRP A 279 19.65 -11.04 -2.18
N GLN A 280 18.88 -11.14 -1.11
CA GLN A 280 17.44 -10.86 -1.16
C GLN A 280 17.13 -9.38 -1.39
N PHE A 281 17.99 -8.47 -0.90
CA PHE A 281 17.83 -7.03 -1.11
C PHE A 281 18.47 -6.49 -2.38
N LEU A 282 19.31 -7.28 -3.06
CA LEU A 282 19.99 -6.86 -4.30
C LEU A 282 19.04 -6.37 -5.39
N PRO A 283 17.92 -7.07 -5.73
CA PRO A 283 16.97 -6.57 -6.72
C PRO A 283 16.37 -5.20 -6.35
N SER A 284 16.03 -4.98 -5.08
CA SER A 284 15.51 -3.70 -4.59
C SER A 284 16.53 -2.56 -4.77
N LEU A 285 17.80 -2.83 -4.44
CA LEU A 285 18.87 -1.84 -4.55
C LEU A 285 19.17 -1.49 -6.01
N LEU A 286 19.24 -2.48 -6.89
CA LEU A 286 19.43 -2.26 -8.33
C LEU A 286 18.26 -1.50 -8.95
N ALA A 287 17.03 -1.84 -8.58
CA ALA A 287 15.83 -1.14 -9.00
C ALA A 287 15.81 0.31 -8.49
N ALA A 288 16.16 0.53 -7.23
CA ALA A 288 16.25 1.87 -6.65
C ALA A 288 17.31 2.73 -7.36
N LEU A 289 18.47 2.14 -7.68
CA LEU A 289 19.49 2.81 -8.47
C LEU A 289 18.99 3.16 -9.89
N ALA A 290 18.32 2.23 -10.56
CA ALA A 290 17.75 2.47 -11.89
C ALA A 290 16.70 3.59 -11.87
N LEU A 291 15.80 3.59 -10.87
CA LEU A 291 14.80 4.65 -10.66
C LEU A 291 15.45 6.00 -10.35
N TRP A 292 16.52 5.98 -9.58
CA TRP A 292 17.34 7.16 -9.29
C TRP A 292 17.98 7.74 -10.54
N LEU A 293 18.63 6.90 -11.35
CA LEU A 293 19.24 7.31 -12.61
C LEU A 293 18.19 7.83 -13.60
N TRP A 294 17.01 7.19 -13.66
CA TRP A 294 15.89 7.69 -14.44
C TRP A 294 15.46 9.08 -13.99
N ARG A 295 15.33 9.30 -12.69
CA ARG A 295 15.01 10.63 -12.14
C ARG A 295 16.06 11.68 -12.51
N LEU A 296 17.35 11.35 -12.40
CA LEU A 296 18.44 12.28 -12.77
C LEU A 296 18.39 12.68 -14.24
N ARG A 297 18.08 11.73 -15.13
CA ARG A 297 17.91 11.99 -16.57
C ARG A 297 16.69 12.88 -16.85
N CYS A 298 15.62 12.66 -16.14
CA CYS A 298 14.35 13.37 -16.32
C CYS A 298 14.19 14.58 -15.39
N ARG A 299 15.24 15.01 -14.68
CA ARG A 299 15.16 16.00 -13.59
C ARG A 299 14.37 17.27 -13.90
N GLN A 300 14.47 17.78 -15.13
CA GLN A 300 13.77 19.00 -15.56
C GLN A 300 12.27 18.79 -15.85
N LYS A 301 11.90 17.56 -16.20
CA LYS A 301 10.52 17.15 -16.55
C LYS A 301 9.93 16.24 -15.48
N TRP A 302 10.63 16.05 -14.34
CA TRP A 302 10.17 15.15 -13.30
C TRP A 302 8.86 15.63 -12.68
N SER A 303 7.87 14.75 -12.69
CA SER A 303 6.58 14.94 -12.04
C SER A 303 6.24 13.71 -11.23
N TRP A 304 6.09 13.89 -9.91
CA TRP A 304 5.74 12.77 -9.03
C TRP A 304 4.44 12.08 -9.43
N PRO A 305 3.33 12.78 -9.77
CA PRO A 305 2.12 12.10 -10.21
C PRO A 305 2.34 11.21 -11.43
N GLN A 306 3.21 11.60 -12.37
CA GLN A 306 3.52 10.79 -13.56
C GLN A 306 4.46 9.63 -13.25
N ALA A 307 5.45 9.84 -12.38
CA ALA A 307 6.47 8.83 -12.06
C ALA A 307 5.98 7.79 -11.05
N LEU A 308 5.09 8.17 -10.12
CA LEU A 308 4.69 7.34 -8.99
C LEU A 308 4.15 5.96 -9.37
N PRO A 309 3.33 5.78 -10.42
CA PRO A 309 2.87 4.46 -10.84
C PRO A 309 4.01 3.49 -11.14
N VAL A 310 5.03 3.96 -11.87
CA VAL A 310 6.21 3.16 -12.23
C VAL A 310 7.06 2.90 -10.99
N VAL A 311 7.32 3.93 -10.18
CA VAL A 311 8.13 3.83 -8.96
C VAL A 311 7.53 2.81 -7.99
N VAL A 312 6.21 2.82 -7.79
CA VAL A 312 5.50 1.87 -6.92
C VAL A 312 5.54 0.46 -7.50
N ALA A 313 5.21 0.29 -8.79
CA ALA A 313 5.23 -1.03 -9.44
C ALA A 313 6.61 -1.69 -9.36
N VAL A 314 7.67 -0.95 -9.70
CA VAL A 314 9.06 -1.45 -9.64
C VAL A 314 9.45 -1.76 -8.19
N SER A 315 9.12 -0.91 -7.22
CA SER A 315 9.44 -1.14 -5.81
C SER A 315 8.82 -2.44 -5.29
N VAL A 316 7.55 -2.69 -5.60
CA VAL A 316 6.84 -3.90 -5.16
C VAL A 316 7.36 -5.16 -5.84
N LEU A 317 7.58 -5.12 -7.16
CA LEU A 317 8.10 -6.28 -7.91
C LEU A 317 9.51 -6.69 -7.48
N THR A 318 10.30 -5.75 -6.98
CA THR A 318 11.70 -6.00 -6.57
C THR A 318 11.89 -6.01 -5.06
N THR A 319 10.80 -6.02 -4.29
CA THR A 319 10.89 -5.94 -2.82
C THR A 319 11.82 -7.03 -2.25
N GLY A 320 12.68 -6.64 -1.32
CA GLY A 320 13.59 -7.55 -0.64
C GLY A 320 12.94 -8.29 0.54
N TYR A 321 11.80 -7.81 1.03
CA TYR A 321 11.01 -8.43 2.09
C TYR A 321 9.54 -8.03 1.93
N GLY A 322 8.60 -8.86 2.42
CA GLY A 322 7.17 -8.62 2.18
C GLY A 322 6.75 -9.03 0.76
N GLY A 323 5.91 -8.21 0.14
CA GLY A 323 5.31 -8.54 -1.17
C GLY A 323 4.22 -9.60 -1.06
N TRP A 324 3.73 -9.85 0.16
CA TRP A 324 2.60 -10.74 0.42
C TRP A 324 1.35 -10.24 -0.30
N ILE A 325 0.43 -11.12 -0.59
CA ILE A 325 -0.81 -10.79 -1.30
C ILE A 325 -1.58 -9.62 -0.64
N PHE A 326 -1.54 -9.51 0.66
CA PHE A 326 -2.13 -8.40 1.43
C PHE A 326 -1.27 -7.13 1.44
N ASP A 327 -0.06 -7.14 0.88
CA ASP A 327 0.78 -5.96 0.64
C ASP A 327 0.48 -5.29 -0.70
N LEU A 328 -0.18 -6.00 -1.60
CA LEU A 328 -0.47 -5.54 -2.95
C LEU A 328 -1.47 -4.37 -3.09
N PRO A 329 -2.25 -3.93 -2.06
CA PRO A 329 -3.10 -2.75 -2.22
C PRO A 329 -2.39 -1.53 -2.80
N VAL A 330 -1.09 -1.36 -2.54
CA VAL A 330 -0.29 -0.25 -3.11
C VAL A 330 -0.24 -0.28 -4.64
N LEU A 331 -0.46 -1.45 -5.27
CA LEU A 331 -0.55 -1.58 -6.73
C LEU A 331 -1.82 -0.96 -7.32
N LEU A 332 -2.79 -0.54 -6.50
CA LEU A 332 -3.89 0.32 -6.98
C LEU A 332 -3.37 1.65 -7.54
N VAL A 333 -2.18 2.12 -7.14
CA VAL A 333 -1.56 3.32 -7.72
C VAL A 333 -1.33 3.15 -9.22
N PRO A 334 -0.54 2.18 -9.71
CA PRO A 334 -0.37 1.96 -11.15
C PRO A 334 -1.65 1.47 -11.84
N LEU A 335 -2.49 0.68 -11.18
CA LEU A 335 -3.72 0.16 -11.78
C LEU A 335 -4.77 1.25 -12.03
N ILE A 336 -4.98 2.18 -11.10
CA ILE A 336 -5.93 3.29 -11.28
C ILE A 336 -5.38 4.27 -12.34
N ALA A 337 -4.07 4.51 -12.37
CA ALA A 337 -3.46 5.31 -13.42
C ALA A 337 -3.66 4.68 -14.81
N LEU A 338 -3.45 3.36 -14.94
CA LEU A 338 -3.73 2.61 -16.15
C LEU A 338 -5.21 2.64 -16.52
N ALA A 339 -6.09 2.37 -15.54
CA ALA A 339 -7.53 2.37 -15.71
C ALA A 339 -8.05 3.73 -16.19
N ALA A 340 -7.51 4.83 -15.66
CA ALA A 340 -7.81 6.19 -16.07
C ALA A 340 -7.43 6.45 -17.52
N TRP A 341 -6.25 6.02 -17.94
CA TRP A 341 -5.82 6.10 -19.33
C TRP A 341 -6.70 5.23 -20.25
N MET A 342 -6.93 3.96 -19.88
CA MET A 342 -7.80 3.05 -20.64
C MET A 342 -9.22 3.62 -20.80
N PHE A 343 -9.76 4.21 -19.75
CA PHE A 343 -11.09 4.82 -19.77
C PHE A 343 -11.17 6.01 -20.75
N GLN A 344 -10.12 6.80 -20.85
CA GLN A 344 -10.05 7.93 -21.81
C GLN A 344 -9.93 7.44 -23.24
N VAL A 345 -9.20 6.35 -23.50
CA VAL A 345 -9.04 5.78 -24.85
C VAL A 345 -10.32 5.07 -25.29
N LYS A 346 -10.82 4.13 -24.47
CA LYS A 346 -12.03 3.37 -24.71
C LYS A 346 -12.61 2.87 -23.38
N PRO A 347 -13.73 3.43 -22.89
CA PRO A 347 -14.28 3.11 -21.58
C PRO A 347 -14.50 1.61 -21.30
N MET A 348 -14.75 0.80 -22.34
CA MET A 348 -14.89 -0.65 -22.20
C MET A 348 -13.62 -1.35 -21.70
N LEU A 349 -12.45 -0.77 -21.93
CA LEU A 349 -11.19 -1.32 -21.41
C LEU A 349 -11.13 -1.33 -19.88
N LEU A 350 -11.82 -0.38 -19.22
CA LEU A 350 -11.96 -0.41 -17.75
C LEU A 350 -12.74 -1.64 -17.29
N VAL A 351 -13.78 -2.05 -18.03
CA VAL A 351 -14.55 -3.28 -17.73
C VAL A 351 -13.65 -4.51 -17.84
N TYR A 352 -12.88 -4.61 -18.92
CA TYR A 352 -11.96 -5.75 -19.11
C TYR A 352 -10.87 -5.80 -18.05
N LEU A 353 -10.26 -4.66 -17.72
CA LEU A 353 -9.28 -4.60 -16.64
C LEU A 353 -9.89 -5.01 -15.30
N THR A 354 -11.10 -4.52 -15.00
CA THR A 354 -11.80 -4.88 -13.76
C THR A 354 -12.12 -6.38 -13.71
N ALA A 355 -12.66 -6.93 -14.79
CA ALA A 355 -12.94 -8.36 -14.90
C ALA A 355 -11.67 -9.21 -14.73
N TRP A 356 -10.56 -8.80 -15.34
CA TRP A 356 -9.25 -9.43 -15.16
C TRP A 356 -8.82 -9.44 -13.69
N GLN A 357 -8.92 -8.32 -12.98
CA GLN A 357 -8.55 -8.24 -11.57
C GLN A 357 -9.45 -9.12 -10.69
N ILE A 358 -10.74 -9.19 -10.97
CA ILE A 358 -11.67 -10.10 -10.28
C ILE A 358 -11.30 -11.56 -10.55
N LEU A 359 -10.93 -11.91 -11.80
CA LEU A 359 -10.46 -13.25 -12.15
C LEU A 359 -9.18 -13.61 -11.40
N VAL A 360 -8.20 -12.70 -11.33
CA VAL A 360 -6.97 -12.90 -10.54
C VAL A 360 -7.35 -13.12 -9.07
N THR A 361 -8.27 -12.34 -8.53
CA THR A 361 -8.74 -12.49 -7.15
C THR A 361 -9.38 -13.87 -6.93
N TRP A 362 -10.26 -14.28 -7.82
CA TRP A 362 -10.88 -15.61 -7.77
C TRP A 362 -9.82 -16.73 -7.82
N ALA A 363 -8.84 -16.60 -8.73
CA ALA A 363 -7.76 -17.57 -8.88
C ALA A 363 -6.94 -17.73 -7.58
N THR A 364 -6.76 -16.67 -6.79
CA THR A 364 -6.06 -16.77 -5.50
C THR A 364 -6.80 -17.63 -4.47
N PHE A 365 -8.12 -17.75 -4.55
CA PHE A 365 -8.89 -18.62 -3.68
C PHE A 365 -8.92 -20.07 -4.15
N VAL A 366 -8.70 -20.31 -5.45
CA VAL A 366 -8.69 -21.65 -6.04
C VAL A 366 -7.31 -22.30 -5.96
N TYR A 367 -6.27 -21.53 -6.28
CA TYR A 367 -4.90 -22.03 -6.42
C TYR A 367 -3.97 -21.70 -5.26
N GLY A 368 -4.43 -20.91 -4.28
CA GLY A 368 -3.62 -20.53 -3.13
C GLY A 368 -3.67 -21.60 -2.04
N SER A 369 -2.61 -22.37 -1.88
CA SER A 369 -2.44 -23.31 -0.76
C SER A 369 -1.71 -22.69 0.43
N SER A 370 -0.87 -21.67 0.19
CA SER A 370 -0.05 -21.01 1.19
C SER A 370 0.37 -19.61 0.70
N LEU A 371 0.76 -18.72 1.61
CA LEU A 371 1.08 -17.33 1.25
C LEU A 371 2.23 -17.21 0.25
N HIS A 372 3.22 -18.09 0.29
CA HIS A 372 4.34 -18.08 -0.66
C HIS A 372 3.95 -18.55 -2.08
N SER A 373 2.84 -19.27 -2.23
CA SER A 373 2.37 -19.71 -3.55
C SER A 373 1.85 -18.57 -4.42
N PHE A 374 1.67 -17.36 -3.86
CA PHE A 374 1.14 -16.19 -4.56
C PHE A 374 2.20 -15.38 -5.34
N TRP A 375 3.39 -15.92 -5.60
CA TRP A 375 4.47 -15.25 -6.35
C TRP A 375 4.04 -14.74 -7.74
N TRP A 376 3.06 -15.39 -8.36
CA TRP A 376 2.52 -15.04 -9.67
C TRP A 376 1.54 -13.85 -9.65
N VAL A 377 1.00 -13.49 -8.47
CA VAL A 377 -0.11 -12.53 -8.36
C VAL A 377 0.34 -11.12 -8.73
N ALA A 378 1.45 -10.62 -8.21
CA ALA A 378 1.93 -9.29 -8.55
C ALA A 378 2.25 -9.14 -10.05
N PRO A 379 2.94 -10.10 -10.72
CA PRO A 379 3.07 -10.10 -12.18
C PRO A 379 1.73 -10.15 -12.92
N ALA A 380 0.78 -10.99 -12.50
CA ALA A 380 -0.54 -11.09 -13.13
C ALA A 380 -1.35 -9.79 -13.00
N VAL A 381 -1.29 -9.15 -11.84
CA VAL A 381 -1.92 -7.85 -11.57
C VAL A 381 -1.37 -6.77 -12.49
N LEU A 382 -0.04 -6.71 -12.65
CA LEU A 382 0.65 -5.69 -13.45
C LEU A 382 0.79 -6.06 -14.92
N GLY A 383 0.49 -7.30 -15.31
CA GLY A 383 0.57 -7.76 -16.70
C GLY A 383 -0.07 -6.79 -17.71
N PRO A 384 -1.30 -6.29 -17.47
CA PRO A 384 -1.92 -5.30 -18.35
C PRO A 384 -1.13 -3.99 -18.52
N CYS A 385 -0.30 -3.62 -17.53
CA CYS A 385 0.54 -2.41 -17.60
C CYS A 385 1.67 -2.55 -18.63
N LEU A 386 2.12 -3.76 -18.94
CA LEU A 386 3.22 -4.01 -19.87
C LEU A 386 2.82 -3.80 -21.34
N PHE A 387 1.53 -3.92 -21.66
CA PHE A 387 1.00 -3.81 -23.02
C PHE A 387 0.62 -2.37 -23.41
N VAL A 388 0.90 -1.41 -22.55
CA VAL A 388 0.50 -0.02 -22.77
C VAL A 388 1.73 0.86 -22.84
N PRO A 389 1.86 1.73 -23.89
CA PRO A 389 2.93 2.73 -23.98
C PRO A 389 2.94 3.76 -22.85
N PHE A 390 2.10 3.57 -21.86
CA PHE A 390 1.93 4.37 -20.65
C PHE A 390 3.25 4.58 -19.87
N LEU A 391 4.18 3.61 -19.94
CA LEU A 391 5.46 3.67 -19.24
C LEU A 391 6.49 4.56 -19.95
N THR A 392 6.29 4.86 -21.24
CA THR A 392 7.26 5.61 -22.07
C THR A 392 6.82 7.02 -22.44
N ALA A 393 5.52 7.26 -22.54
CA ALA A 393 4.92 8.56 -22.74
C ALA A 393 4.04 8.84 -21.53
N GLY A 394 4.59 9.54 -20.52
CA GLY A 394 3.75 9.99 -19.39
C GLY A 394 2.48 10.64 -19.97
N PRO A 395 1.27 10.34 -19.44
CA PRO A 395 0.07 11.02 -19.88
C PRO A 395 0.33 12.52 -19.77
N GLU A 396 0.09 13.26 -20.84
CA GLU A 396 -0.04 14.71 -20.72
C GLU A 396 -1.23 14.94 -19.79
N ILE A 397 -0.95 15.00 -18.49
CA ILE A 397 -1.97 15.45 -17.52
C ILE A 397 -2.27 16.88 -17.92
N PRO A 398 -3.51 17.20 -18.37
CA PRO A 398 -3.85 18.55 -18.76
C PRO A 398 -3.43 19.49 -17.63
N ALA A 399 -2.54 20.41 -17.93
CA ALA A 399 -2.08 21.39 -16.96
C ALA A 399 -3.34 22.07 -16.39
N ALA A 400 -3.54 21.97 -15.08
CA ALA A 400 -4.64 22.66 -14.42
C ALA A 400 -4.56 24.12 -14.86
N ARG A 401 -5.56 24.59 -15.62
CA ARG A 401 -5.62 25.98 -16.08
C ARG A 401 -5.42 26.87 -14.84
N ARG A 402 -4.32 27.57 -14.79
CA ARG A 402 -4.12 28.66 -13.82
C ARG A 402 -5.27 29.61 -14.06
N SER A 403 -6.23 29.67 -13.15
CA SER A 403 -7.10 30.83 -13.04
C SER A 403 -6.19 32.00 -12.67
N VAL A 404 -5.81 32.77 -13.67
CA VAL A 404 -5.20 34.08 -13.47
C VAL A 404 -6.29 34.95 -12.84
N HIS A 405 -6.37 34.94 -11.53
CA HIS A 405 -6.91 36.08 -10.82
C HIS A 405 -5.80 37.14 -10.85
N ASN A 406 -5.89 38.01 -11.85
CA ASN A 406 -5.26 39.32 -11.74
C ASN A 406 -6.02 40.15 -10.69
N PRO A 407 -5.30 40.98 -9.92
CA PRO A 407 -5.80 41.78 -8.81
C PRO A 407 -6.85 42.81 -9.22
#